data_fe091186eb682af7142c3f8fe0e5b469
#
_entry.id   fe091186eb682af7142c3f8fe0e5b469
#
_cell.length_a   1.000
_cell.length_b   1.000
_cell.length_c   1.000
_cell.angle_alpha   90.00
_cell.angle_beta   90.00
_cell.angle_gamma   90.00
#
_symmetry.space_group_name_H-M   'P 1'
#
loop_
_entity.id
_entity.type
_entity.pdbx_description
1 polymer ?
#
loop_
_entity_poly.entity_id
_entity_poly.type
_entity_poly.pdbx_seq_one_letter_code
_entity_poly.pdbx_strand_id
1 'polypeptide(L)'
;MNRETNSVQKSNLNEDQGSNIPVRRFFARWLDSLVYSTIWLFFLTVVMKINVLNIRRWMTIGVLSISKWMTIIDIIVGMVFVLLIEPVLLSAFGTTIGKWILGIRITDLNGRRLSYAKARSRVVIMLWRGNGFYIPIYNVVRLWKSFSDCRDGKTLGWEYDSVIHLKDQRKWRIGVYIGACITMLGVIVFGISITGMPKHRGDITVAQFCENYNQLSDYYEMYTGYLDEKGQWITSDNDCGIVEERRMITGGVMILMEVNAPEFVFSENDGIMTKLEMSIDSSEEATSVCQSRFILAILSFVKAQQQYSPFSFRLNHIIGQIKGEPFQNFEFTEYGVIIKGEKQNNSFHFSIGKQSY
;
A
#
# COMPACT_ATOMS: atom_id res chain seq x y z
N MET A 1 -37.85 -34.56 -13.97
CA MET A 1 -39.03 -33.87 -13.42
C MET A 1 -38.71 -32.84 -12.34
N ASN A 2 -37.73 -33.07 -11.39
CA ASN A 2 -37.39 -32.07 -10.34
C ASN A 2 -36.58 -30.84 -10.81
N ARG A 3 -36.00 -30.84 -12.00
CA ARG A 3 -35.21 -29.69 -12.49
C ARG A 3 -36.07 -28.60 -13.12
N GLU A 4 -37.14 -28.97 -13.81
CA GLU A 4 -38.03 -28.00 -14.48
C GLU A 4 -38.93 -27.26 -13.49
N THR A 5 -39.50 -27.96 -12.49
CA THR A 5 -40.28 -27.32 -11.43
C THR A 5 -39.48 -26.32 -10.60
N ASN A 6 -38.20 -26.62 -10.33
CA ASN A 6 -37.31 -25.67 -9.63
C ASN A 6 -36.96 -24.45 -10.48
N SER A 7 -36.89 -24.58 -11.82
CA SER A 7 -36.61 -23.45 -12.71
C SER A 7 -37.80 -22.50 -12.81
N VAL A 8 -39.01 -23.02 -12.89
CA VAL A 8 -40.25 -22.24 -12.96
C VAL A 8 -40.55 -21.51 -11.64
N GLN A 9 -40.34 -22.17 -10.50
CA GLN A 9 -40.52 -21.53 -9.20
C GLN A 9 -39.51 -20.41 -8.96
N LYS A 10 -38.31 -20.54 -9.53
CA LYS A 10 -37.23 -19.52 -9.43
C LYS A 10 -37.45 -18.36 -10.40
N SER A 11 -38.05 -18.56 -11.57
CA SER A 11 -38.40 -17.48 -12.49
C SER A 11 -39.47 -16.58 -11.91
N ASN A 12 -40.48 -17.11 -11.28
CA ASN A 12 -41.55 -16.32 -10.64
C ASN A 12 -41.09 -15.53 -9.43
N LEU A 13 -40.06 -16.00 -8.72
CA LEU A 13 -39.45 -15.25 -7.59
C LEU A 13 -38.50 -14.13 -8.05
N ASN A 14 -37.99 -14.20 -9.26
CA ASN A 14 -37.07 -13.19 -9.82
C ASN A 14 -37.79 -12.09 -10.61
N GLU A 15 -38.99 -12.30 -11.11
CA GLU A 15 -39.77 -11.31 -11.86
C GLU A 15 -40.17 -10.08 -11.02
N ASP A 16 -40.32 -10.26 -9.70
CA ASP A 16 -40.72 -9.16 -8.78
C ASP A 16 -39.53 -8.31 -8.28
N GLN A 17 -38.28 -8.65 -8.70
CA GLN A 17 -37.07 -8.03 -8.15
C GLN A 17 -36.30 -7.17 -9.18
N GLY A 18 -36.92 -6.19 -9.75
CA GLY A 18 -36.42 -5.07 -10.57
C GLY A 18 -34.96 -5.08 -11.11
N SER A 19 -34.75 -4.38 -12.20
CA SER A 19 -33.54 -4.26 -13.05
C SER A 19 -32.21 -3.93 -12.35
N ASN A 20 -32.22 -3.62 -11.05
CA ASN A 20 -31.04 -3.13 -10.31
C ASN A 20 -30.22 -4.24 -9.59
N ILE A 21 -30.67 -5.48 -9.59
CA ILE A 21 -29.98 -6.59 -8.87
C ILE A 21 -28.57 -6.86 -9.43
N PRO A 22 -28.35 -6.93 -10.77
CA PRO A 22 -27.01 -7.20 -11.31
C PRO A 22 -25.98 -6.16 -10.87
N VAL A 23 -26.36 -4.89 -10.92
CA VAL A 23 -25.50 -3.76 -10.52
C VAL A 23 -25.14 -3.83 -9.02
N ARG A 24 -26.14 -4.05 -8.16
CA ARG A 24 -25.91 -4.19 -6.71
C ARG A 24 -25.02 -5.38 -6.38
N ARG A 25 -25.19 -6.51 -7.07
CA ARG A 25 -24.36 -7.69 -6.88
C ARG A 25 -22.91 -7.45 -7.26
N PHE A 26 -22.69 -6.75 -8.37
CA PHE A 26 -21.36 -6.35 -8.81
C PHE A 26 -20.68 -5.47 -7.76
N PHE A 27 -21.33 -4.40 -7.33
CA PHE A 27 -20.76 -3.48 -6.33
C PHE A 27 -20.60 -4.13 -4.95
N ALA A 28 -21.52 -5.03 -4.54
CA ALA A 28 -21.35 -5.79 -3.31
C ALA A 28 -20.09 -6.65 -3.35
N ARG A 29 -19.83 -7.30 -4.48
CA ARG A 29 -18.64 -8.12 -4.67
C ARG A 29 -17.37 -7.28 -4.67
N TRP A 30 -17.41 -6.12 -5.34
CA TRP A 30 -16.29 -5.20 -5.37
C TRP A 30 -15.92 -4.71 -3.96
N LEU A 31 -16.91 -4.36 -3.14
CA LEU A 31 -16.69 -3.95 -1.74
C LEU A 31 -16.15 -5.10 -0.88
N ASP A 32 -16.68 -6.32 -1.04
CA ASP A 32 -16.14 -7.50 -0.34
C ASP A 32 -14.65 -7.70 -0.68
N SER A 33 -14.28 -7.59 -1.96
CA SER A 33 -12.89 -7.68 -2.39
C SER A 33 -12.03 -6.55 -1.82
N LEU A 34 -12.56 -5.33 -1.77
CA LEU A 34 -11.87 -4.18 -1.16
C LEU A 34 -11.60 -4.41 0.34
N VAL A 35 -12.56 -4.94 1.09
CA VAL A 35 -12.38 -5.26 2.51
C VAL A 35 -11.27 -6.30 2.70
N TYR A 36 -11.27 -7.39 1.92
CA TYR A 36 -10.23 -8.41 2.04
C TYR A 36 -8.85 -7.86 1.66
N SER A 37 -8.77 -7.07 0.59
CA SER A 37 -7.53 -6.42 0.18
C SER A 37 -7.01 -5.42 1.22
N THR A 38 -7.91 -4.69 1.89
CA THR A 38 -7.54 -3.75 2.96
C THR A 38 -6.97 -4.49 4.17
N ILE A 39 -7.58 -5.61 4.59
CA ILE A 39 -7.08 -6.44 5.69
C ILE A 39 -5.68 -6.98 5.35
N TRP A 40 -5.51 -7.50 4.15
CA TRP A 40 -4.21 -8.02 3.69
C TRP A 40 -3.15 -6.92 3.61
N LEU A 41 -3.49 -5.78 3.01
CA LEU A 41 -2.60 -4.63 2.92
C LEU A 41 -2.18 -4.12 4.31
N PHE A 42 -3.13 -4.03 5.24
CA PHE A 42 -2.85 -3.64 6.62
C PHE A 42 -1.88 -4.64 7.29
N PHE A 43 -2.08 -5.93 7.08
CA PHE A 43 -1.18 -6.95 7.60
C PHE A 43 0.23 -6.78 7.01
N LEU A 44 0.37 -6.61 5.71
CA LEU A 44 1.68 -6.40 5.07
C LEU A 44 2.37 -5.14 5.58
N THR A 45 1.65 -4.03 5.66
CA THR A 45 2.24 -2.73 6.00
C THR A 45 2.54 -2.60 7.49
N VAL A 46 1.61 -2.97 8.38
CA VAL A 46 1.72 -2.72 9.82
C VAL A 46 2.42 -3.87 10.54
N VAL A 47 2.09 -5.13 10.21
CA VAL A 47 2.65 -6.30 10.89
C VAL A 47 3.99 -6.70 10.29
N MET A 48 4.05 -6.83 8.96
CA MET A 48 5.27 -7.23 8.25
C MET A 48 6.21 -6.05 7.96
N LYS A 49 5.77 -4.80 8.19
CA LYS A 49 6.51 -3.55 7.92
C LYS A 49 7.03 -3.44 6.48
N ILE A 50 6.36 -4.06 5.52
CA ILE A 50 6.72 -4.03 4.11
C ILE A 50 6.18 -2.74 3.48
N ASN A 51 7.06 -1.98 2.80
CA ASN A 51 6.65 -0.82 2.02
C ASN A 51 6.02 -1.24 0.69
N VAL A 52 4.71 -1.40 0.70
CA VAL A 52 3.95 -1.85 -0.49
C VAL A 52 4.03 -0.84 -1.66
N LEU A 53 4.28 0.44 -1.39
CA LEU A 53 4.45 1.45 -2.44
C LEU A 53 5.74 1.22 -3.24
N ASN A 54 6.82 0.83 -2.58
CA ASN A 54 8.07 0.50 -3.25
C ASN A 54 7.93 -0.77 -4.08
N ILE A 55 7.32 -1.82 -3.56
CA ILE A 55 7.04 -3.04 -4.33
C ILE A 55 6.29 -2.70 -5.63
N ARG A 56 5.28 -1.82 -5.58
CA ARG A 56 4.57 -1.38 -6.79
C ARG A 56 5.44 -0.55 -7.74
N ARG A 57 6.37 0.26 -7.23
CA ARG A 57 7.31 1.05 -8.04
C ARG A 57 8.27 0.15 -8.82
N TRP A 58 8.75 -0.94 -8.21
CA TRP A 58 9.53 -1.97 -8.90
C TRP A 58 8.74 -2.66 -10.02
N MET A 59 7.42 -2.79 -9.87
CA MET A 59 6.54 -3.31 -10.93
C MET A 59 6.54 -2.42 -12.18
N THR A 60 6.76 -1.12 -12.04
CA THR A 60 6.70 -0.15 -13.16
C THR A 60 8.04 -0.01 -13.88
N ILE A 61 9.17 -0.32 -13.24
CA ILE A 61 10.53 -0.10 -13.77
C ILE A 61 11.14 -1.35 -14.43
N GLY A 62 10.40 -2.44 -14.57
CA GLY A 62 10.81 -3.53 -15.49
C GLY A 62 11.81 -4.56 -14.95
N VAL A 63 12.07 -4.64 -13.65
CA VAL A 63 12.82 -5.79 -13.06
C VAL A 63 11.84 -6.93 -12.84
N LEU A 64 11.72 -7.74 -13.86
CA LEU A 64 10.63 -8.67 -14.21
C LEU A 64 10.49 -9.91 -13.32
N SER A 65 11.35 -10.16 -12.34
CA SER A 65 11.38 -11.46 -11.66
C SER A 65 10.63 -11.47 -10.33
N ILE A 66 10.96 -10.58 -9.41
CA ILE A 66 10.40 -10.62 -8.05
C ILE A 66 8.96 -10.08 -8.01
N SER A 67 8.63 -9.07 -8.82
CA SER A 67 7.31 -8.44 -8.81
C SER A 67 6.19 -9.37 -9.31
N LYS A 68 6.46 -10.27 -10.25
CA LYS A 68 5.47 -11.26 -10.73
C LYS A 68 5.09 -12.25 -9.64
N TRP A 69 6.05 -12.72 -8.86
CA TRP A 69 5.80 -13.64 -7.75
C TRP A 69 4.98 -12.98 -6.65
N MET A 70 5.23 -11.71 -6.31
CA MET A 70 4.42 -10.97 -5.33
C MET A 70 2.98 -10.79 -5.79
N THR A 71 2.76 -10.47 -7.07
CA THR A 71 1.39 -10.41 -7.62
C THR A 71 0.67 -11.76 -7.56
N ILE A 72 1.38 -12.85 -7.84
CA ILE A 72 0.83 -14.21 -7.73
C ILE A 72 0.50 -14.53 -6.27
N ILE A 73 1.37 -14.19 -5.33
CA ILE A 73 1.14 -14.37 -3.89
C ILE A 73 -0.10 -13.58 -3.46
N ASP A 74 -0.23 -12.32 -3.85
CA ASP A 74 -1.40 -11.49 -3.53
C ASP A 74 -2.71 -12.09 -4.06
N ILE A 75 -2.69 -12.63 -5.28
CA ILE A 75 -3.85 -13.32 -5.87
C ILE A 75 -4.18 -14.59 -5.07
N ILE A 76 -3.18 -15.39 -4.73
CA ILE A 76 -3.37 -16.64 -3.96
C ILE A 76 -3.91 -16.31 -2.57
N VAL A 77 -3.33 -15.35 -1.87
CA VAL A 77 -3.78 -14.93 -0.55
C VAL A 77 -5.21 -14.38 -0.61
N GLY A 78 -5.52 -13.53 -1.59
CA GLY A 78 -6.88 -13.03 -1.82
C GLY A 78 -7.88 -14.18 -2.04
N MET A 79 -7.52 -15.21 -2.83
CA MET A 79 -8.36 -16.41 -3.01
C MET A 79 -8.54 -17.20 -1.70
N VAL A 80 -7.47 -17.36 -0.91
CA VAL A 80 -7.54 -18.05 0.38
C VAL A 80 -8.48 -17.31 1.33
N PHE A 81 -8.38 -15.98 1.43
CA PHE A 81 -9.31 -15.17 2.23
C PHE A 81 -10.76 -15.39 1.80
N VAL A 82 -11.05 -15.35 0.51
CA VAL A 82 -12.40 -15.57 -0.01
C VAL A 82 -12.89 -16.98 0.31
N LEU A 83 -12.04 -18.01 0.12
CA LEU A 83 -12.39 -19.40 0.38
C LEU A 83 -12.63 -19.72 1.85
N LEU A 84 -11.97 -19.04 2.77
CA LEU A 84 -12.11 -19.24 4.20
C LEU A 84 -13.21 -18.38 4.80
N ILE A 85 -13.25 -17.11 4.50
CA ILE A 85 -14.11 -16.13 5.18
C ILE A 85 -15.53 -16.13 4.58
N GLU A 86 -15.65 -16.12 3.24
CA GLU A 86 -16.97 -15.96 2.61
C GLU A 86 -17.93 -17.13 2.92
N PRO A 87 -17.53 -18.41 2.91
CA PRO A 87 -18.43 -19.50 3.29
C PRO A 87 -18.90 -19.41 4.75
N VAL A 88 -18.04 -18.96 5.66
CA VAL A 88 -18.40 -18.75 7.07
C VAL A 88 -19.44 -17.64 7.19
N LEU A 89 -19.22 -16.48 6.55
CA LEU A 89 -20.19 -15.39 6.56
C LEU A 89 -21.53 -15.77 5.95
N LEU A 90 -21.53 -16.51 4.84
CA LEU A 90 -22.75 -16.98 4.18
C LEU A 90 -23.51 -18.01 5.02
N SER A 91 -22.83 -18.91 5.71
CA SER A 91 -23.49 -19.90 6.57
C SER A 91 -24.00 -19.28 7.87
N ALA A 92 -23.22 -18.41 8.50
CA ALA A 92 -23.57 -17.77 9.77
C ALA A 92 -24.63 -16.67 9.61
N PHE A 93 -24.49 -15.80 8.60
CA PHE A 93 -25.32 -14.60 8.45
C PHE A 93 -26.22 -14.60 7.20
N GLY A 94 -25.96 -15.48 6.23
CA GLY A 94 -26.64 -15.50 4.93
C GLY A 94 -26.21 -14.34 4.02
N THR A 95 -25.12 -13.63 4.35
CA THR A 95 -24.67 -12.45 3.62
C THR A 95 -23.19 -12.21 3.89
N THR A 96 -22.53 -11.39 3.04
CA THR A 96 -21.19 -10.84 3.26
C THR A 96 -21.30 -9.34 3.58
N ILE A 97 -20.22 -8.68 3.96
CA ILE A 97 -20.22 -7.26 4.35
C ILE A 97 -20.78 -6.39 3.22
N GLY A 98 -20.26 -6.53 1.99
CA GLY A 98 -20.71 -5.76 0.84
C GLY A 98 -22.16 -6.08 0.45
N LYS A 99 -22.54 -7.36 0.50
CA LYS A 99 -23.91 -7.79 0.25
C LYS A 99 -24.89 -7.25 1.31
N TRP A 100 -24.49 -7.25 2.58
CA TRP A 100 -25.31 -6.73 3.69
C TRP A 100 -25.56 -5.23 3.54
N ILE A 101 -24.54 -4.44 3.23
CA ILE A 101 -24.66 -2.99 3.00
C ILE A 101 -25.64 -2.73 1.86
N LEU A 102 -25.57 -3.47 0.76
CA LEU A 102 -26.45 -3.30 -0.39
C LEU A 102 -27.80 -4.05 -0.28
N GLY A 103 -28.09 -4.64 0.90
CA GLY A 103 -29.36 -5.29 1.20
C GLY A 103 -29.55 -6.65 0.55
N ILE A 104 -28.48 -7.33 0.16
CA ILE A 104 -28.54 -8.64 -0.48
C ILE A 104 -28.39 -9.74 0.59
N ARG A 105 -29.32 -10.68 0.58
CA ARG A 105 -29.27 -11.90 1.41
C ARG A 105 -29.36 -13.15 0.53
N ILE A 106 -28.62 -14.18 0.93
CA ILE A 106 -28.58 -15.46 0.21
C ILE A 106 -29.13 -16.54 1.12
N THR A 107 -30.09 -17.33 0.60
CA THR A 107 -30.71 -18.44 1.28
C THR A 107 -30.67 -19.69 0.40
N ASP A 108 -30.97 -20.84 0.95
CA ASP A 108 -31.26 -22.03 0.16
C ASP A 108 -32.67 -21.96 -0.48
N LEU A 109 -33.04 -22.96 -1.26
CA LEU A 109 -34.34 -23.04 -1.91
C LEU A 109 -35.53 -23.06 -0.94
N ASN A 110 -35.28 -23.44 0.33
CA ASN A 110 -36.29 -23.49 1.38
C ASN A 110 -36.33 -22.21 2.25
N GLY A 111 -35.66 -21.13 1.83
CA GLY A 111 -35.59 -19.87 2.58
C GLY A 111 -34.69 -19.91 3.83
N ARG A 112 -34.02 -21.04 4.12
CA ARG A 112 -33.11 -21.21 5.24
C ARG A 112 -31.69 -20.70 4.89
N ARG A 113 -30.85 -20.48 5.89
CA ARG A 113 -29.42 -20.17 5.70
C ARG A 113 -28.72 -21.32 5.01
N LEU A 114 -27.74 -21.00 4.15
CA LEU A 114 -26.93 -22.05 3.52
C LEU A 114 -26.14 -22.83 4.58
N SER A 115 -26.08 -24.15 4.44
CA SER A 115 -25.10 -24.94 5.19
C SER A 115 -23.68 -24.56 4.75
N TYR A 116 -22.69 -24.73 5.60
CA TYR A 116 -21.29 -24.43 5.28
C TYR A 116 -20.83 -25.14 3.99
N ALA A 117 -21.20 -26.42 3.80
CA ALA A 117 -20.84 -27.19 2.61
C ALA A 117 -21.43 -26.56 1.32
N LYS A 118 -22.70 -26.13 1.33
CA LYS A 118 -23.33 -25.44 0.21
C LYS A 118 -22.71 -24.06 -0.03
N ALA A 119 -22.44 -23.30 1.03
CA ALA A 119 -21.78 -22.01 0.95
C ALA A 119 -20.38 -22.12 0.33
N ARG A 120 -19.58 -23.12 0.77
CA ARG A 120 -18.25 -23.40 0.23
C ARG A 120 -18.30 -23.77 -1.25
N SER A 121 -19.19 -24.73 -1.63
CA SER A 121 -19.36 -25.11 -3.04
C SER A 121 -19.73 -23.91 -3.90
N ARG A 122 -20.67 -23.07 -3.43
CA ARG A 122 -21.05 -21.83 -4.11
C ARG A 122 -19.84 -20.90 -4.32
N VAL A 123 -19.01 -20.68 -3.30
CA VAL A 123 -17.84 -19.78 -3.39
C VAL A 123 -16.79 -20.33 -4.34
N VAL A 124 -16.51 -21.64 -4.30
CA VAL A 124 -15.58 -22.28 -5.25
C VAL A 124 -16.05 -22.13 -6.69
N ILE A 125 -17.33 -22.43 -6.98
CA ILE A 125 -17.87 -22.29 -8.34
C ILE A 125 -17.87 -20.83 -8.78
N MET A 126 -18.15 -19.89 -7.88
CA MET A 126 -18.11 -18.47 -8.16
C MET A 126 -16.69 -17.99 -8.46
N LEU A 127 -15.67 -18.44 -7.73
CA LEU A 127 -14.27 -18.12 -8.03
C LEU A 127 -13.85 -18.61 -9.39
N TRP A 128 -14.24 -19.83 -9.74
CA TRP A 128 -13.93 -20.41 -11.05
C TRP A 128 -14.70 -19.71 -12.18
N ARG A 129 -16.03 -19.76 -12.14
CA ARG A 129 -16.88 -19.32 -13.25
C ARG A 129 -17.20 -17.84 -13.25
N GLY A 130 -17.18 -17.19 -12.08
CA GLY A 130 -17.50 -15.78 -11.90
C GLY A 130 -16.29 -14.87 -11.97
N ASN A 131 -15.25 -15.17 -11.24
CA ASN A 131 -14.08 -14.31 -11.08
C ASN A 131 -12.85 -14.78 -11.86
N GLY A 132 -12.89 -15.95 -12.51
CA GLY A 132 -11.76 -16.47 -13.28
C GLY A 132 -10.46 -16.52 -12.47
N PHE A 133 -10.52 -16.90 -11.18
CA PHE A 133 -9.38 -16.98 -10.24
C PHE A 133 -8.59 -15.68 -10.12
N TYR A 134 -9.22 -14.52 -10.32
CA TYR A 134 -8.56 -13.21 -10.31
C TYR A 134 -7.40 -13.04 -11.30
N ILE A 135 -7.27 -13.94 -12.28
CA ILE A 135 -6.28 -13.79 -13.35
C ILE A 135 -6.59 -12.50 -14.11
N PRO A 136 -5.65 -11.54 -14.21
CA PRO A 136 -5.86 -10.29 -14.94
C PRO A 136 -6.42 -10.55 -16.34
N ILE A 137 -7.14 -9.62 -16.94
CA ILE A 137 -7.83 -9.76 -18.25
C ILE A 137 -8.92 -10.82 -18.21
N TYR A 138 -8.61 -12.08 -17.86
CA TYR A 138 -9.61 -13.17 -17.78
C TYR A 138 -10.68 -12.87 -16.71
N ASN A 139 -10.29 -12.31 -15.59
CA ASN A 139 -11.21 -11.84 -14.54
C ASN A 139 -12.20 -10.81 -15.10
N VAL A 140 -11.73 -9.82 -15.86
CA VAL A 140 -12.59 -8.78 -16.47
C VAL A 140 -13.60 -9.41 -17.43
N VAL A 141 -13.15 -10.32 -18.30
CA VAL A 141 -14.02 -11.04 -19.24
C VAL A 141 -15.07 -11.88 -18.51
N ARG A 142 -14.66 -12.58 -17.44
CA ARG A 142 -15.59 -13.41 -16.64
C ARG A 142 -16.60 -12.56 -15.86
N LEU A 143 -16.17 -11.46 -15.26
CA LEU A 143 -17.06 -10.52 -14.58
C LEU A 143 -18.07 -9.91 -15.54
N TRP A 144 -17.61 -9.46 -16.72
CA TRP A 144 -18.50 -8.92 -17.75
C TRP A 144 -19.53 -9.95 -18.21
N LYS A 145 -19.09 -11.18 -18.49
CA LYS A 145 -20.00 -12.27 -18.87
C LYS A 145 -21.02 -12.57 -17.76
N SER A 146 -20.56 -12.65 -16.52
CA SER A 146 -21.44 -12.89 -15.37
C SER A 146 -22.46 -11.76 -15.16
N PHE A 147 -22.03 -10.51 -15.40
CA PHE A 147 -22.91 -9.34 -15.35
C PHE A 147 -23.96 -9.39 -16.48
N SER A 148 -23.54 -9.70 -17.71
CA SER A 148 -24.45 -9.82 -18.86
C SER A 148 -25.46 -10.96 -18.66
N ASP A 149 -24.99 -12.15 -18.28
CA ASP A 149 -25.88 -13.29 -18.00
C ASP A 149 -26.89 -12.97 -16.88
N CYS A 150 -26.47 -12.26 -15.85
CA CYS A 150 -27.37 -11.83 -14.77
C CYS A 150 -28.37 -10.77 -15.25
N ARG A 151 -27.96 -9.82 -16.09
CA ARG A 151 -28.84 -8.81 -16.69
C ARG A 151 -29.89 -9.46 -17.62
N ASP A 152 -29.48 -10.47 -18.35
CA ASP A 152 -30.37 -11.23 -19.26
C ASP A 152 -31.28 -12.23 -18.49
N GLY A 153 -31.31 -12.19 -17.15
CA GLY A 153 -32.15 -13.06 -16.33
C GLY A 153 -31.68 -14.52 -16.24
N LYS A 154 -30.50 -14.85 -16.76
CA LYS A 154 -29.97 -16.21 -16.71
C LYS A 154 -29.47 -16.56 -15.31
N THR A 155 -29.76 -17.80 -14.87
CA THR A 155 -29.24 -18.30 -13.60
C THR A 155 -27.75 -18.56 -13.72
N LEU A 156 -26.97 -17.96 -12.78
CA LEU A 156 -25.54 -18.14 -12.75
C LEU A 156 -25.18 -19.53 -12.18
N GLY A 157 -24.07 -20.12 -12.66
CA GLY A 157 -23.68 -21.49 -12.31
C GLY A 157 -23.48 -21.78 -10.82
N TRP A 158 -23.32 -20.78 -9.97
CA TRP A 158 -23.20 -20.91 -8.51
C TRP A 158 -24.51 -20.64 -7.75
N GLU A 159 -25.63 -20.51 -8.46
CA GLU A 159 -26.94 -20.21 -7.87
C GLU A 159 -27.94 -21.35 -7.92
N TYR A 160 -27.52 -22.54 -8.38
CA TYR A 160 -28.43 -23.66 -8.53
C TYR A 160 -29.15 -24.06 -7.23
N ASP A 161 -28.44 -23.98 -6.10
CA ASP A 161 -28.96 -24.38 -4.79
C ASP A 161 -29.22 -23.18 -3.86
N SER A 162 -29.31 -21.97 -4.42
CA SER A 162 -29.47 -20.75 -3.61
C SER A 162 -30.34 -19.72 -4.29
N VAL A 163 -31.08 -18.99 -3.48
CA VAL A 163 -31.92 -17.84 -3.89
C VAL A 163 -31.35 -16.56 -3.32
N ILE A 164 -31.37 -15.51 -4.12
CA ILE A 164 -30.92 -14.18 -3.72
C ILE A 164 -32.15 -13.35 -3.42
N HIS A 165 -32.20 -12.82 -2.20
CA HIS A 165 -33.27 -11.93 -1.77
C HIS A 165 -32.73 -10.52 -1.62
N LEU A 166 -33.48 -9.53 -2.13
CA LEU A 166 -33.24 -8.13 -1.90
C LEU A 166 -34.12 -7.68 -0.71
N LYS A 167 -33.50 -7.29 0.41
CA LYS A 167 -34.22 -6.90 1.63
C LYS A 167 -35.03 -5.61 1.43
N ASP A 168 -34.43 -4.64 0.78
CA ASP A 168 -35.06 -3.38 0.45
C ASP A 168 -34.32 -2.64 -0.68
N GLN A 169 -34.97 -1.64 -1.29
CA GLN A 169 -34.41 -0.80 -2.34
C GLN A 169 -34.08 0.63 -1.87
N ARG A 170 -33.92 0.83 -0.57
CA ARG A 170 -33.71 2.17 0.01
C ARG A 170 -32.45 2.84 -0.50
N LYS A 171 -32.58 4.09 -0.95
CA LYS A 171 -31.48 4.90 -1.52
C LYS A 171 -30.35 5.19 -0.52
N TRP A 172 -30.64 5.25 0.78
CA TRP A 172 -29.63 5.51 1.81
C TRP A 172 -28.50 4.46 1.85
N ARG A 173 -28.78 3.23 1.36
CA ARG A 173 -27.76 2.17 1.26
C ARG A 173 -26.61 2.54 0.33
N ILE A 174 -26.87 3.36 -0.70
CA ILE A 174 -25.84 3.88 -1.60
C ILE A 174 -24.93 4.83 -0.81
N GLY A 175 -25.50 5.68 0.05
CA GLY A 175 -24.70 6.56 0.91
C GLY A 175 -23.81 5.78 1.87
N VAL A 176 -24.33 4.72 2.52
CA VAL A 176 -23.53 3.84 3.39
C VAL A 176 -22.42 3.11 2.61
N TYR A 177 -22.72 2.67 1.39
CA TYR A 177 -21.74 2.03 0.52
C TYR A 177 -20.59 3.00 0.20
N ILE A 178 -20.90 4.22 -0.23
CA ILE A 178 -19.89 5.26 -0.52
C ILE A 178 -19.08 5.58 0.75
N GLY A 179 -19.76 5.73 1.89
CA GLY A 179 -19.09 5.94 3.18
C GLY A 179 -18.13 4.80 3.54
N ALA A 180 -18.54 3.54 3.34
CA ALA A 180 -17.68 2.40 3.56
C ALA A 180 -16.44 2.40 2.63
N CYS A 181 -16.60 2.74 1.35
CA CYS A 181 -15.48 2.86 0.41
C CYS A 181 -14.50 3.96 0.84
N ILE A 182 -15.00 5.14 1.24
CA ILE A 182 -14.18 6.25 1.74
C ILE A 182 -13.43 5.83 3.01
N THR A 183 -14.11 5.16 3.94
CA THR A 183 -13.49 4.67 5.18
C THR A 183 -12.37 3.67 4.88
N MET A 184 -12.58 2.71 3.97
CA MET A 184 -11.55 1.74 3.58
C MET A 184 -10.35 2.45 2.95
N LEU A 185 -10.58 3.41 2.05
CA LEU A 185 -9.51 4.23 1.47
C LEU A 185 -8.74 5.00 2.56
N GLY A 186 -9.46 5.60 3.51
CA GLY A 186 -8.86 6.28 4.67
C GLY A 186 -7.97 5.35 5.50
N VAL A 187 -8.42 4.12 5.78
CA VAL A 187 -7.63 3.11 6.52
C VAL A 187 -6.36 2.74 5.75
N ILE A 188 -6.44 2.58 4.43
CA ILE A 188 -5.27 2.28 3.59
C ILE A 188 -4.26 3.43 3.65
N VAL A 189 -4.72 4.66 3.40
CA VAL A 189 -3.86 5.86 3.44
C VAL A 189 -3.23 6.03 4.82
N PHE A 190 -4.01 5.85 5.88
CA PHE A 190 -3.54 5.93 7.26
C PHE A 190 -2.46 4.87 7.55
N GLY A 191 -2.68 3.61 7.16
CA GLY A 191 -1.70 2.54 7.33
C GLY A 191 -0.37 2.84 6.64
N ILE A 192 -0.42 3.26 5.37
CA ILE A 192 0.78 3.65 4.61
C ILE A 192 1.49 4.85 5.26
N SER A 193 0.74 5.82 5.76
CA SER A 193 1.31 7.03 6.36
C SER A 193 2.03 6.74 7.69
N ILE A 194 1.48 5.84 8.51
CA ILE A 194 2.10 5.46 9.79
C ILE A 194 3.40 4.66 9.59
N THR A 195 3.41 3.72 8.63
CA THR A 195 4.60 2.88 8.40
C THR A 195 5.81 3.67 7.90
N GLY A 196 5.59 4.82 7.25
CA GLY A 196 6.64 5.74 6.83
C GLY A 196 7.11 6.72 7.93
N MET A 197 6.67 6.53 9.19
CA MET A 197 7.09 7.36 10.32
C MET A 197 8.34 6.78 10.99
N PRO A 198 9.26 7.63 11.47
CA PRO A 198 10.43 7.19 12.21
C PRO A 198 10.05 6.62 13.58
N LYS A 199 10.88 5.71 14.08
CA LYS A 199 10.71 5.03 15.37
C LYS A 199 10.79 5.99 16.55
N HIS A 200 11.74 6.92 16.50
CA HIS A 200 11.98 7.91 17.55
C HIS A 200 11.46 9.27 17.13
N ARG A 201 10.71 9.93 18.01
CA ARG A 201 10.08 11.22 17.73
C ARG A 201 10.25 12.18 18.93
N GLY A 202 10.22 13.47 18.63
CA GLY A 202 10.41 14.55 19.61
C GLY A 202 11.85 15.01 19.67
N ASP A 203 12.36 15.18 20.89
CA ASP A 203 13.76 15.48 21.14
C ASP A 203 14.58 14.20 21.05
N ILE A 204 15.27 14.04 19.93
CA ILE A 204 16.05 12.83 19.61
C ILE A 204 17.55 13.07 19.84
N THR A 205 18.24 12.02 20.27
CA THR A 205 19.72 11.99 20.33
C THR A 205 20.30 11.65 18.96
N VAL A 206 21.61 11.79 18.76
CA VAL A 206 22.29 11.37 17.52
C VAL A 206 22.07 9.88 17.26
N ALA A 207 22.20 9.02 18.25
CA ALA A 207 21.95 7.58 18.10
C ALA A 207 20.52 7.28 17.63
N GLN A 208 19.52 7.98 18.19
CA GLN A 208 18.13 7.83 17.75
C GLN A 208 17.88 8.38 16.34
N PHE A 209 18.58 9.42 15.94
CA PHE A 209 18.56 9.90 14.55
C PHE A 209 19.13 8.84 13.61
N CYS A 210 20.26 8.22 13.96
CA CYS A 210 20.87 7.16 13.15
C CYS A 210 19.96 5.94 13.01
N GLU A 211 19.28 5.51 14.09
CA GLU A 211 18.26 4.46 14.00
C GLU A 211 17.11 4.86 13.08
N ASN A 212 16.60 6.09 13.15
CA ASN A 212 15.57 6.61 12.28
C ASN A 212 16.03 6.65 10.81
N TYR A 213 17.28 7.08 10.58
CA TYR A 213 17.88 7.13 9.25
C TYR A 213 17.96 5.74 8.62
N ASN A 214 18.52 4.77 9.36
CA ASN A 214 18.65 3.39 8.89
C ASN A 214 17.29 2.74 8.64
N GLN A 215 16.32 2.93 9.54
CA GLN A 215 14.94 2.45 9.37
C GLN A 215 14.28 3.03 8.12
N LEU A 216 14.44 4.33 7.86
CA LEU A 216 13.84 4.97 6.71
C LEU A 216 14.59 4.65 5.41
N SER A 217 15.90 4.39 5.48
CA SER A 217 16.70 3.86 4.38
C SER A 217 16.12 2.53 3.89
N ASP A 218 15.87 1.59 4.79
CA ASP A 218 15.23 0.32 4.49
C ASP A 218 13.80 0.51 3.98
N TYR A 219 13.01 1.35 4.65
CA TYR A 219 11.62 1.59 4.28
C TYR A 219 11.47 2.19 2.88
N TYR A 220 12.35 3.12 2.49
CA TYR A 220 12.34 3.74 1.15
C TYR A 220 13.21 3.01 0.13
N GLU A 221 13.89 1.92 0.55
CA GLU A 221 14.86 1.19 -0.28
C GLU A 221 15.91 2.12 -0.91
N MET A 222 16.33 3.12 -0.13
CA MET A 222 17.39 4.03 -0.50
C MET A 222 18.72 3.46 -0.01
N TYR A 223 19.46 2.80 -0.87
CA TYR A 223 20.77 2.19 -0.53
C TYR A 223 21.84 3.28 -0.41
N THR A 224 21.77 4.03 0.69
CA THR A 224 22.66 5.17 0.96
C THR A 224 23.78 4.84 1.97
N GLY A 225 23.87 3.58 2.42
CA GLY A 225 24.68 3.15 3.55
C GLY A 225 23.94 3.27 4.89
N TYR A 226 24.48 2.64 5.91
CA TYR A 226 23.96 2.68 7.28
C TYR A 226 24.86 3.51 8.17
N LEU A 227 24.29 4.12 9.21
CA LEU A 227 24.98 4.88 10.23
C LEU A 227 25.09 4.05 11.52
N ASP A 228 26.24 4.14 12.21
CA ASP A 228 26.40 3.64 13.56
C ASP A 228 25.73 4.59 14.59
N GLU A 229 25.78 4.26 15.87
CA GLU A 229 25.21 5.06 16.95
C GLU A 229 25.87 6.46 17.12
N LYS A 230 27.08 6.64 16.54
CA LYS A 230 27.83 7.91 16.59
C LYS A 230 27.64 8.73 15.31
N GLY A 231 26.86 8.21 14.32
CA GLY A 231 26.64 8.87 13.05
C GLY A 231 27.74 8.64 12.01
N GLN A 232 28.62 7.68 12.25
CA GLN A 232 29.65 7.27 11.27
C GLN A 232 29.08 6.23 10.33
N TRP A 233 29.54 6.24 9.07
CA TRP A 233 29.12 5.26 8.09
C TRP A 233 29.66 3.88 8.44
N ILE A 234 28.79 2.88 8.51
CA ILE A 234 29.16 1.48 8.68
C ILE A 234 29.68 0.98 7.34
N THR A 235 30.98 0.72 7.28
CA THR A 235 31.62 0.04 6.14
C THR A 235 31.59 -1.47 6.38
N SER A 236 31.25 -2.26 5.36
CA SER A 236 31.47 -3.71 5.43
C SER A 236 32.98 -3.98 5.48
N ASP A 237 33.40 -4.94 6.28
CA ASP A 237 34.73 -5.31 6.76
C ASP A 237 35.91 -5.43 5.76
N ASN A 238 35.93 -4.73 4.66
CA ASN A 238 37.09 -4.69 3.77
C ASN A 238 37.39 -3.27 3.33
N ASP A 239 38.28 -2.65 4.07
CA ASP A 239 39.09 -1.48 3.72
C ASP A 239 38.39 -0.20 3.22
N CYS A 240 38.70 0.88 3.98
CA CYS A 240 38.70 2.24 3.49
C CYS A 240 37.34 2.87 3.14
N GLY A 241 36.56 3.39 4.08
CA GLY A 241 35.59 4.53 3.92
C GLY A 241 34.66 4.55 2.69
N ILE A 242 34.56 3.48 1.94
CA ILE A 242 33.94 3.38 0.64
C ILE A 242 32.60 2.66 0.76
N VAL A 243 31.51 3.35 0.44
CA VAL A 243 30.20 2.74 0.33
C VAL A 243 30.07 2.16 -1.08
N GLU A 244 30.03 0.81 -1.21
CA GLU A 244 29.77 0.15 -2.49
C GLU A 244 28.38 0.52 -3.00
N GLU A 245 28.28 1.35 -4.02
CA GLU A 245 27.05 1.54 -4.78
C GLU A 245 26.92 0.46 -5.85
N ARG A 246 25.97 -0.49 -5.64
CA ARG A 246 25.62 -1.47 -6.68
C ARG A 246 24.65 -0.84 -7.68
N ARG A 247 25.15 -0.31 -8.79
CA ARG A 247 24.30 0.03 -9.94
C ARG A 247 24.12 -1.18 -10.83
N MET A 248 22.87 -1.68 -10.94
CA MET A 248 22.52 -2.59 -12.04
C MET A 248 22.40 -1.78 -13.33
N ILE A 249 23.37 -1.89 -14.20
CA ILE A 249 23.28 -1.39 -15.57
C ILE A 249 22.68 -2.51 -16.44
N THR A 250 21.76 -2.13 -17.32
CA THR A 250 21.15 -2.99 -18.34
C THR A 250 22.26 -3.66 -19.18
N GLY A 251 22.49 -4.94 -18.97
CA GLY A 251 23.56 -5.69 -19.66
C GLY A 251 24.41 -6.60 -18.78
N GLY A 252 24.16 -6.69 -17.47
CA GLY A 252 24.78 -7.68 -16.60
C GLY A 252 26.20 -7.35 -16.12
N VAL A 253 26.69 -6.14 -16.33
CA VAL A 253 27.97 -5.66 -15.79
C VAL A 253 27.70 -4.87 -14.52
N MET A 254 28.25 -5.36 -13.40
CA MET A 254 28.21 -4.68 -12.11
C MET A 254 29.40 -3.72 -12.06
N ILE A 255 29.15 -2.42 -12.08
CA ILE A 255 30.19 -1.41 -11.87
C ILE A 255 30.12 -1.01 -10.40
N LEU A 256 31.17 -1.30 -9.66
CA LEU A 256 31.39 -0.83 -8.30
C LEU A 256 32.00 0.56 -8.42
N MET A 257 31.30 1.61 -7.97
CA MET A 257 31.85 2.96 -7.86
C MET A 257 32.20 3.22 -6.40
N GLU A 258 33.47 3.56 -6.17
CA GLU A 258 33.94 4.10 -4.91
C GLU A 258 33.51 5.56 -4.80
N VAL A 259 32.56 5.85 -3.91
CA VAL A 259 32.15 7.23 -3.63
C VAL A 259 32.56 7.54 -2.19
N ASN A 260 33.45 8.54 -2.03
CA ASN A 260 33.74 9.09 -0.71
C ASN A 260 32.45 9.58 -0.09
N ALA A 261 31.99 8.90 0.98
CA ALA A 261 30.78 9.29 1.68
C ALA A 261 31.03 10.59 2.45
N PRO A 262 30.27 11.68 2.16
CA PRO A 262 30.38 12.88 2.97
C PRO A 262 29.98 12.58 4.42
N GLU A 263 30.78 13.04 5.37
CA GLU A 263 30.50 12.86 6.79
C GLU A 263 29.32 13.74 7.23
N PHE A 264 28.52 13.21 8.12
CA PHE A 264 27.55 14.00 8.88
C PHE A 264 28.21 14.60 10.11
N VAL A 265 28.10 15.91 10.25
CA VAL A 265 28.54 16.64 11.44
C VAL A 265 27.31 16.98 12.27
N PHE A 266 27.29 16.50 13.50
CA PHE A 266 26.15 16.70 14.41
C PHE A 266 26.47 17.78 15.45
N SER A 267 25.48 18.60 15.76
CA SER A 267 25.51 19.52 16.91
C SER A 267 24.46 19.06 17.92
N GLU A 268 24.87 18.98 19.18
CA GLU A 268 24.02 18.58 20.30
C GLU A 268 23.96 19.68 21.36
N ASN A 269 22.82 19.73 22.04
CA ASN A 269 22.64 20.50 23.25
C ASN A 269 21.96 19.61 24.30
N ASP A 270 22.60 19.42 25.47
CA ASP A 270 22.13 18.52 26.53
C ASP A 270 21.81 17.08 26.04
N GLY A 271 22.64 16.55 25.11
CA GLY A 271 22.47 15.22 24.54
C GLY A 271 21.33 15.13 23.48
N ILE A 272 20.67 16.24 23.16
CA ILE A 272 19.64 16.35 22.14
C ILE A 272 20.27 16.90 20.87
N MET A 273 20.05 16.21 19.76
CA MET A 273 20.48 16.65 18.44
C MET A 273 19.74 17.93 18.02
N THR A 274 20.48 19.00 17.77
CA THR A 274 19.92 20.30 17.36
C THR A 274 20.16 20.60 15.90
N LYS A 275 21.28 20.13 15.33
CA LYS A 275 21.68 20.42 13.95
C LYS A 275 22.43 19.24 13.32
N LEU A 276 22.32 19.10 12.02
CA LEU A 276 23.13 18.22 11.19
C LEU A 276 23.65 19.03 10.01
N GLU A 277 24.92 18.85 9.70
CA GLU A 277 25.58 19.47 8.55
C GLU A 277 26.28 18.40 7.71
N MET A 278 26.38 18.65 6.41
CA MET A 278 27.07 17.80 5.45
C MET A 278 27.65 18.68 4.35
N SER A 279 28.92 18.46 4.00
CA SER A 279 29.59 19.13 2.89
C SER A 279 29.94 18.14 1.80
N ILE A 280 29.66 18.50 0.55
CA ILE A 280 29.85 17.66 -0.63
C ILE A 280 30.68 18.40 -1.64
N ASP A 281 31.74 17.78 -2.14
CA ASP A 281 32.46 18.31 -3.32
C ASP A 281 31.66 18.02 -4.59
N SER A 282 31.51 19.02 -5.45
CA SER A 282 30.65 18.97 -6.63
C SER A 282 31.25 18.19 -7.81
N SER A 283 31.75 16.97 -7.60
CA SER A 283 32.06 16.06 -8.70
C SER A 283 30.74 15.42 -9.21
N GLU A 284 30.51 15.40 -10.54
CA GLU A 284 29.24 14.95 -11.15
C GLU A 284 28.84 13.51 -10.76
N GLU A 285 29.79 12.64 -10.44
CA GLU A 285 29.55 11.22 -10.11
C GLU A 285 29.00 10.99 -8.69
N ALA A 286 29.33 11.85 -7.73
CA ALA A 286 28.86 11.76 -6.34
C ALA A 286 27.42 12.24 -6.16
N THR A 287 26.82 12.85 -7.17
CA THR A 287 25.62 13.70 -7.06
C THR A 287 24.37 12.96 -6.64
N SER A 288 24.11 11.76 -7.18
CA SER A 288 22.83 11.04 -6.94
C SER A 288 22.78 10.35 -5.57
N VAL A 289 23.90 9.82 -5.11
CA VAL A 289 23.99 9.15 -3.79
C VAL A 289 23.91 10.18 -2.69
N CYS A 290 24.69 11.26 -2.82
CA CYS A 290 24.66 12.36 -1.88
C CYS A 290 23.27 13.02 -1.80
N GLN A 291 22.58 13.18 -2.93
CA GLN A 291 21.19 13.64 -2.96
C GLN A 291 20.27 12.72 -2.16
N SER A 292 20.40 11.43 -2.31
CA SER A 292 19.60 10.45 -1.57
C SER A 292 19.88 10.51 -0.08
N ARG A 293 21.15 10.72 0.33
CA ARG A 293 21.57 10.84 1.73
C ARG A 293 20.95 12.05 2.41
N PHE A 294 21.05 13.25 1.80
CA PHE A 294 20.46 14.42 2.44
C PHE A 294 18.93 14.41 2.41
N ILE A 295 18.27 13.84 1.36
CA ILE A 295 16.82 13.62 1.39
C ILE A 295 16.43 12.70 2.53
N LEU A 296 17.17 11.61 2.75
CA LEU A 296 16.90 10.69 3.84
C LEU A 296 17.16 11.34 5.22
N ALA A 297 18.19 12.19 5.32
CA ALA A 297 18.45 12.99 6.53
C ALA A 297 17.29 13.95 6.81
N ILE A 298 16.76 14.66 5.78
CA ILE A 298 15.56 15.50 5.92
C ILE A 298 14.38 14.65 6.42
N LEU A 299 14.11 13.52 5.79
CA LEU A 299 13.01 12.65 6.17
C LEU A 299 13.15 12.18 7.61
N SER A 300 14.36 11.78 8.01
CA SER A 300 14.64 11.25 9.35
C SER A 300 14.51 12.30 10.45
N PHE A 301 14.96 13.51 10.20
CA PHE A 301 14.95 14.59 11.20
C PHE A 301 13.60 15.32 11.26
N VAL A 302 13.04 15.72 10.09
CA VAL A 302 11.77 16.47 10.02
C VAL A 302 10.57 15.62 10.45
N LYS A 303 10.51 14.36 10.02
CA LYS A 303 9.42 13.46 10.46
C LYS A 303 9.51 13.08 11.93
N ALA A 304 10.68 13.17 12.52
CA ALA A 304 10.87 12.96 13.95
C ALA A 304 10.27 14.09 14.81
N GLN A 305 10.06 15.28 14.27
CA GLN A 305 9.50 16.39 15.05
C GLN A 305 8.09 16.06 15.54
N GLN A 306 7.78 16.47 16.78
CA GLN A 306 6.45 16.21 17.39
C GLN A 306 5.31 16.82 16.59
N GLN A 307 5.52 17.99 15.99
CA GLN A 307 4.54 18.73 15.21
C GLN A 307 4.28 18.11 13.83
N TYR A 308 5.10 17.15 13.37
CA TYR A 308 4.94 16.52 12.07
C TYR A 308 3.69 15.63 12.02
N SER A 309 2.84 15.88 11.02
CA SER A 309 1.68 15.04 10.72
C SER A 309 1.96 14.12 9.53
N PRO A 310 1.65 12.81 9.63
CA PRO A 310 1.83 11.86 8.51
C PRO A 310 0.97 12.20 7.27
N PHE A 311 -0.04 13.07 7.42
CA PHE A 311 -0.89 13.54 6.32
C PHE A 311 -0.41 14.83 5.66
N SER A 312 0.77 15.35 6.05
CA SER A 312 1.31 16.56 5.47
C SER A 312 1.91 16.32 4.09
N PHE A 313 1.45 17.11 3.12
CA PHE A 313 2.00 17.12 1.76
C PHE A 313 3.16 18.09 1.58
N ARG A 314 3.41 19.00 2.55
CA ARG A 314 4.44 20.04 2.45
C ARG A 314 5.85 19.48 2.32
N LEU A 315 6.20 18.51 3.18
CA LEU A 315 7.51 17.86 3.12
C LEU A 315 7.76 17.16 1.77
N ASN A 316 6.73 16.52 1.22
CA ASN A 316 6.84 15.89 -0.11
C ASN A 316 7.06 16.92 -1.22
N HIS A 317 6.47 18.11 -1.11
CA HIS A 317 6.68 19.22 -2.05
C HIS A 317 8.12 19.73 -1.98
N ILE A 318 8.65 19.96 -0.78
CA ILE A 318 10.06 20.37 -0.56
C ILE A 318 11.02 19.32 -1.14
N ILE A 319 10.80 18.04 -0.84
CA ILE A 319 11.63 16.97 -1.40
C ILE A 319 11.54 16.92 -2.93
N GLY A 320 10.35 17.20 -3.50
CA GLY A 320 10.17 17.30 -4.96
C GLY A 320 11.01 18.42 -5.58
N GLN A 321 11.05 19.59 -4.96
CA GLN A 321 11.87 20.72 -5.39
C GLN A 321 13.36 20.40 -5.30
N ILE A 322 13.81 19.86 -4.16
CA ILE A 322 15.22 19.46 -3.97
C ILE A 322 15.63 18.37 -4.98
N LYS A 323 14.72 17.44 -5.34
CA LYS A 323 15.01 16.42 -6.37
C LYS A 323 15.15 17.00 -7.77
N GLY A 324 14.42 18.06 -8.07
CA GLY A 324 14.51 18.74 -9.38
C GLY A 324 15.84 19.49 -9.55
N GLU A 325 16.32 20.15 -8.51
CA GLU A 325 17.52 20.99 -8.51
C GLU A 325 18.36 20.76 -7.24
N PRO A 326 19.09 19.63 -7.14
CA PRO A 326 19.62 19.13 -5.87
C PRO A 326 20.78 19.95 -5.28
N PHE A 327 21.53 20.70 -6.10
CA PHE A 327 22.73 21.43 -5.66
C PHE A 327 22.64 22.94 -5.94
N GLN A 328 21.42 23.47 -5.83
CA GLN A 328 21.18 24.91 -5.86
C GLN A 328 20.93 25.44 -4.44
N ASN A 329 20.98 26.77 -4.29
CA ASN A 329 20.66 27.40 -3.03
C ASN A 329 19.16 27.25 -2.73
N PHE A 330 18.84 26.73 -1.54
CA PHE A 330 17.48 26.68 -1.05
C PHE A 330 17.44 26.87 0.47
N GLU A 331 16.33 27.39 0.96
CA GLU A 331 16.03 27.47 2.38
C GLU A 331 14.54 27.25 2.61
N PHE A 332 14.23 26.28 3.46
CA PHE A 332 12.85 25.93 3.83
C PHE A 332 12.74 25.89 5.34
N THR A 333 11.62 26.35 5.87
CA THR A 333 11.30 26.21 7.30
C THR A 333 10.00 25.43 7.44
N GLU A 334 10.08 24.24 8.03
CA GLU A 334 8.92 23.37 8.23
C GLU A 334 8.99 22.64 9.57
N TYR A 335 7.90 22.64 10.30
CA TYR A 335 7.77 21.96 11.60
C TYR A 335 8.82 22.37 12.64
N GLY A 336 9.24 23.64 12.65
CA GLY A 336 10.29 24.13 13.55
C GLY A 336 11.72 23.72 13.16
N VAL A 337 11.89 23.26 11.92
CA VAL A 337 13.20 22.86 11.37
C VAL A 337 13.52 23.76 10.17
N ILE A 338 14.74 24.27 10.14
CA ILE A 338 15.31 24.98 9.00
C ILE A 338 16.11 23.98 8.17
N ILE A 339 15.83 23.89 6.90
CA ILE A 339 16.52 23.05 5.91
C ILE A 339 17.19 23.97 4.92
N LYS A 340 18.50 23.95 4.84
CA LYS A 340 19.27 24.89 4.02
C LYS A 340 20.30 24.17 3.16
N GLY A 341 20.38 24.55 1.91
CA GLY A 341 21.42 24.17 0.97
C GLY A 341 22.10 25.39 0.40
N GLU A 342 23.42 25.45 0.44
CA GLU A 342 24.24 26.53 -0.07
C GLU A 342 25.32 26.02 -1.01
N LYS A 343 25.35 26.53 -2.23
CA LYS A 343 26.40 26.24 -3.20
C LYS A 343 27.51 27.30 -3.06
N GLN A 344 28.72 26.84 -2.76
CA GLN A 344 29.90 27.66 -2.64
C GLN A 344 30.99 27.16 -3.60
N ASN A 345 31.23 27.85 -4.68
CA ASN A 345 32.23 27.47 -5.71
C ASN A 345 32.07 25.99 -6.15
N ASN A 346 32.94 25.11 -5.68
CA ASN A 346 33.00 23.67 -5.99
C ASN A 346 32.45 22.79 -4.88
N SER A 347 31.84 23.35 -3.84
CA SER A 347 31.25 22.58 -2.74
C SER A 347 29.79 22.95 -2.55
N PHE A 348 29.03 22.01 -2.03
CA PHE A 348 27.66 22.21 -1.61
C PHE A 348 27.54 21.89 -0.12
N HIS A 349 27.10 22.88 0.66
CA HIS A 349 26.86 22.75 2.09
C HIS A 349 25.38 22.56 2.35
N PHE A 350 25.06 21.48 3.04
CA PHE A 350 23.71 21.14 3.45
C PHE A 350 23.61 21.18 4.98
N SER A 351 22.57 21.79 5.49
CA SER A 351 22.30 21.82 6.92
C SER A 351 20.81 21.66 7.23
N ILE A 352 20.54 20.94 8.32
CA ILE A 352 19.22 20.81 8.93
C ILE A 352 19.36 21.14 10.41
N GLY A 353 18.54 22.02 10.96
CA GLY A 353 18.60 22.37 12.36
C GLY A 353 17.25 22.80 12.93
N LYS A 354 17.08 22.63 14.24
CA LYS A 354 15.93 23.22 14.95
C LYS A 354 16.03 24.74 14.91
N GLN A 355 14.89 25.38 14.68
CA GLN A 355 14.80 26.84 14.77
C GLN A 355 15.04 27.25 16.24
N SER A 356 16.12 28.03 16.49
CA SER A 356 16.31 28.64 17.78
C SER A 356 15.26 29.73 17.98
N TYR A 357 14.47 29.60 19.02
CA TYR A 357 13.55 30.64 19.47
C TYR A 357 14.28 31.65 20.37
#